data_b255cac365fd9779e9b4d5117bbf104d
#
_entry.id   b255cac365fd9779e9b4d5117bbf104d
#
_cell.length_a   1.000
_cell.length_b   1.000
_cell.length_c   1.000
_cell.angle_alpha   90.00
_cell.angle_beta   90.00
_cell.angle_gamma   90.00
#
_symmetry.space_group_name_H-M   'P 1'
#
loop_
_entity.id
_entity.type
_entity.pdbx_description
1 polymer ?
#
loop_
_entity_poly.entity_id
_entity_poly.type
_entity_poly.pdbx_seq_one_letter_code
_entity_poly.pdbx_strand_id
1 'polypeptide(L)'
;MLRDRPIKDKLNLVFRMVTISFLLLVVVSLAEMVMSKNIPGIIVILVLAILGIAFNAYVMKRLAALLVAPIESLVVAAEKISQGDFEIGTPYEAEDELGGLSDTFETAAGVLKKVVSDLLMIVESFSVGNFNVRSSCPEAYVGQLRSVLDKLNEMVVKISETMHGIQE
;
A
#
# COMPACT_ATOMS: atom_id res chain seq x y z
N MET A 1 8.06 -17.41 13.82
CA MET A 1 6.61 -17.74 13.74
C MET A 1 5.66 -16.54 13.68
N LEU A 2 5.99 -15.36 14.24
CA LEU A 2 5.16 -14.13 14.13
C LEU A 2 5.50 -13.29 12.89
N ARG A 3 6.66 -13.46 12.29
CA ARG A 3 7.18 -12.63 11.21
C ARG A 3 6.37 -12.74 9.92
N ASP A 4 5.82 -13.91 9.63
CA ASP A 4 5.14 -14.24 8.37
C ASP A 4 3.61 -14.12 8.41
N ARG A 5 3.03 -13.64 9.52
CA ARG A 5 1.60 -13.43 9.65
C ARG A 5 1.20 -12.04 9.14
N PRO A 6 0.00 -11.91 8.55
CA PRO A 6 -0.57 -10.62 8.17
C PRO A 6 -0.55 -9.63 9.33
N ILE A 7 -0.38 -8.35 9.05
CA ILE A 7 -0.34 -7.27 10.05
C ILE A 7 -1.59 -7.29 10.93
N LYS A 8 -2.75 -7.56 10.34
CA LYS A 8 -4.03 -7.70 11.02
C LYS A 8 -4.03 -8.81 12.09
N ASP A 9 -3.42 -9.96 11.78
CA ASP A 9 -3.32 -11.07 12.73
C ASP A 9 -2.34 -10.78 13.87
N LYS A 10 -1.24 -10.08 13.58
CA LYS A 10 -0.28 -9.62 14.59
C LYS A 10 -0.94 -8.63 15.54
N LEU A 11 -1.67 -7.66 15.00
CA LEU A 11 -2.40 -6.67 15.79
C LEU A 11 -3.47 -7.34 16.65
N ASN A 12 -4.26 -8.26 16.09
CA ASN A 12 -5.25 -9.03 16.82
C ASN A 12 -4.64 -9.88 17.94
N LEU A 13 -3.45 -10.45 17.72
CA LEU A 13 -2.76 -11.25 18.73
C LEU A 13 -2.30 -10.37 19.91
N VAL A 14 -1.64 -9.26 19.64
CA VAL A 14 -1.22 -8.30 20.68
C VAL A 14 -2.42 -7.85 21.50
N PHE A 15 -3.51 -7.56 20.81
CA PHE A 15 -4.75 -7.09 21.43
C PHE A 15 -5.41 -8.15 22.32
N ARG A 16 -5.43 -9.41 21.86
CA ARG A 16 -5.89 -10.54 22.69
C ARG A 16 -5.03 -10.71 23.94
N MET A 17 -3.71 -10.55 23.82
CA MET A 17 -2.82 -10.62 24.98
C MET A 17 -3.10 -9.52 25.99
N VAL A 18 -3.30 -8.28 25.54
CA VAL A 18 -3.68 -7.14 26.40
C VAL A 18 -5.04 -7.38 27.07
N THR A 19 -6.02 -7.85 26.31
CA THR A 19 -7.35 -8.17 26.85
C THR A 19 -7.31 -9.29 27.89
N ILE A 20 -6.55 -10.35 27.64
CA ILE A 20 -6.37 -11.47 28.58
C ILE A 20 -5.68 -10.99 29.85
N SER A 21 -4.62 -10.18 29.73
CA SER A 21 -3.92 -9.61 30.89
C SER A 21 -4.83 -8.72 31.73
N PHE A 22 -5.65 -7.88 31.09
CA PHE A 22 -6.62 -7.04 31.76
C PHE A 22 -7.70 -7.87 32.49
N LEU A 23 -8.26 -8.91 31.85
CA LEU A 23 -9.22 -9.82 32.45
C LEU A 23 -8.65 -10.55 33.65
N LEU A 24 -7.40 -10.99 33.56
CA LEU A 24 -6.73 -11.69 34.67
C LEU A 24 -6.58 -10.76 35.87
N LEU A 25 -6.22 -9.49 35.65
CA LEU A 25 -6.10 -8.48 36.69
C LEU A 25 -7.45 -8.19 37.37
N VAL A 26 -8.52 -8.13 36.58
CA VAL A 26 -9.90 -7.96 37.09
C VAL A 26 -10.33 -9.17 37.94
N VAL A 27 -10.02 -10.39 37.50
CA VAL A 27 -10.34 -11.63 38.24
C VAL A 27 -9.63 -11.67 39.59
N VAL A 28 -8.33 -11.33 39.64
CA VAL A 28 -7.55 -11.27 40.88
C VAL A 28 -8.12 -10.23 41.82
N SER A 29 -8.44 -9.03 41.34
CA SER A 29 -9.03 -7.96 42.17
C SER A 29 -10.42 -8.32 42.70
N LEU A 30 -11.23 -9.02 41.90
CA LEU A 30 -12.52 -9.54 42.35
C LEU A 30 -12.39 -10.61 43.45
N ALA A 31 -11.42 -11.52 43.30
CA ALA A 31 -11.17 -12.57 44.28
C ALA A 31 -10.78 -11.98 45.64
N GLU A 32 -9.88 -10.99 45.68
CA GLU A 32 -9.51 -10.29 46.90
C GLU A 32 -10.71 -9.58 47.57
N MET A 33 -11.56 -8.95 46.76
CA MET A 33 -12.70 -8.18 47.24
C MET A 33 -13.84 -9.06 47.73
N VAL A 34 -14.05 -10.23 47.13
CA VAL A 34 -15.01 -11.25 47.62
C VAL A 34 -14.57 -11.78 48.98
N MET A 35 -13.27 -12.04 49.16
CA MET A 35 -12.73 -12.45 50.46
C MET A 35 -12.89 -11.40 51.54
N SER A 36 -12.84 -10.11 51.20
CA SER A 36 -13.02 -8.99 52.12
C SER A 36 -14.50 -8.62 52.39
N LYS A 37 -15.48 -9.30 51.74
CA LYS A 37 -16.92 -9.04 51.82
C LYS A 37 -17.31 -7.59 51.48
N ASN A 38 -16.53 -6.91 50.64
CA ASN A 38 -16.78 -5.52 50.25
C ASN A 38 -17.65 -5.45 48.99
N ILE A 39 -18.98 -5.57 49.17
CA ILE A 39 -19.97 -5.58 48.07
C ILE A 39 -19.90 -4.31 47.20
N PRO A 40 -19.80 -3.07 47.74
CA PRO A 40 -19.70 -1.87 46.92
C PRO A 40 -18.47 -1.88 46.00
N GLY A 41 -17.35 -2.37 46.49
CA GLY A 41 -16.13 -2.46 45.67
C GLY A 41 -16.23 -3.45 44.53
N ILE A 42 -16.94 -4.57 44.70
CA ILE A 42 -17.20 -5.55 43.64
C ILE A 42 -17.93 -4.88 42.48
N ILE A 43 -18.94 -4.09 42.76
CA ILE A 43 -19.75 -3.37 41.73
C ILE A 43 -18.89 -2.39 40.96
N VAL A 44 -18.01 -1.63 41.66
CA VAL A 44 -17.11 -0.68 41.02
C VAL A 44 -16.14 -1.39 40.05
N ILE A 45 -15.53 -2.52 40.47
CA ILE A 45 -14.62 -3.29 39.61
C ILE A 45 -15.33 -3.85 38.38
N LEU A 46 -16.56 -4.36 38.53
CA LEU A 46 -17.33 -4.86 37.39
C LEU A 46 -17.65 -3.76 36.37
N VAL A 47 -18.02 -2.57 36.83
CA VAL A 47 -18.28 -1.42 35.95
C VAL A 47 -17.00 -1.01 35.22
N LEU A 48 -15.88 -0.91 35.94
CA LEU A 48 -14.59 -0.57 35.34
C LEU A 48 -14.11 -1.65 34.31
N ALA A 49 -14.39 -2.92 34.59
CA ALA A 49 -14.07 -4.02 33.67
C ALA A 49 -14.88 -3.90 32.38
N ILE A 50 -16.17 -3.64 32.44
CA ILE A 50 -17.04 -3.45 31.28
C ILE A 50 -16.59 -2.24 30.46
N LEU A 51 -16.30 -1.11 31.11
CA LEU A 51 -15.79 0.10 30.45
C LEU A 51 -14.43 -0.15 29.78
N GLY A 52 -13.54 -0.88 30.45
CA GLY A 52 -12.23 -1.24 29.89
C GLY A 52 -12.33 -2.13 28.65
N ILE A 53 -13.23 -3.12 28.65
CA ILE A 53 -13.48 -3.97 27.48
C ILE A 53 -14.07 -3.17 26.32
N ALA A 54 -15.03 -2.30 26.59
CA ALA A 54 -15.66 -1.45 25.59
C ALA A 54 -14.64 -0.46 24.98
N PHE A 55 -13.83 0.17 25.81
CA PHE A 55 -12.75 1.06 25.36
C PHE A 55 -11.71 0.31 24.51
N ASN A 56 -11.31 -0.88 24.96
CA ASN A 56 -10.39 -1.74 24.24
C ASN A 56 -10.93 -2.08 22.83
N ALA A 57 -12.19 -2.50 22.71
CA ALA A 57 -12.83 -2.79 21.43
C ALA A 57 -12.93 -1.56 20.51
N TYR A 58 -13.18 -0.38 21.09
CA TYR A 58 -13.22 0.88 20.36
C TYR A 58 -11.83 1.24 19.79
N VAL A 59 -10.78 1.19 20.61
CA VAL A 59 -9.40 1.47 20.18
C VAL A 59 -8.97 0.51 19.06
N MET A 60 -9.32 -0.78 19.18
CA MET A 60 -9.01 -1.77 18.14
C MET A 60 -9.63 -1.42 16.79
N LYS A 61 -10.92 -1.06 16.78
CA LYS A 61 -11.59 -0.66 15.53
C LYS A 61 -10.96 0.59 14.93
N ARG A 62 -10.55 1.55 15.74
CA ARG A 62 -9.88 2.77 15.27
C ARG A 62 -8.50 2.49 14.69
N LEU A 63 -7.68 1.69 15.37
CA LEU A 63 -6.36 1.30 14.87
C LEU A 63 -6.45 0.48 13.58
N ALA A 64 -7.42 -0.45 13.48
CA ALA A 64 -7.64 -1.20 12.25
C ALA A 64 -8.01 -0.29 11.07
N ALA A 65 -8.88 0.70 11.28
CA ALA A 65 -9.28 1.63 10.23
C ALA A 65 -8.17 2.61 9.84
N LEU A 66 -7.37 3.08 10.80
CA LEU A 66 -6.35 4.11 10.56
C LEU A 66 -5.01 3.55 10.05
N LEU A 67 -4.69 2.31 10.37
CA LEU A 67 -3.37 1.73 10.02
C LEU A 67 -3.48 0.50 9.11
N VAL A 68 -4.37 -0.45 9.42
CA VAL A 68 -4.42 -1.72 8.68
C VAL A 68 -5.06 -1.54 7.31
N ALA A 69 -6.18 -0.84 7.22
CA ALA A 69 -6.89 -0.66 5.97
C ALA A 69 -6.06 0.10 4.91
N PRO A 70 -5.39 1.22 5.23
CA PRO A 70 -4.50 1.87 4.27
C PRO A 70 -3.35 0.99 3.80
N ILE A 71 -2.73 0.24 4.70
CA ILE A 71 -1.63 -0.67 4.32
C ILE A 71 -2.12 -1.80 3.42
N GLU A 72 -3.30 -2.38 3.69
CA GLU A 72 -3.91 -3.40 2.83
C GLU A 72 -4.20 -2.82 1.42
N SER A 73 -4.68 -1.57 1.31
CA SER A 73 -4.90 -0.94 0.01
C SER A 73 -3.62 -0.70 -0.78
N LEU A 74 -2.52 -0.31 -0.12
CA LEU A 74 -1.21 -0.17 -0.75
C LEU A 74 -0.62 -1.52 -1.21
N VAL A 75 -0.86 -2.59 -0.46
CA VAL A 75 -0.48 -3.96 -0.88
C VAL A 75 -1.22 -4.34 -2.16
N VAL A 76 -2.54 -4.11 -2.22
CA VAL A 76 -3.33 -4.38 -3.43
C VAL A 76 -2.86 -3.53 -4.61
N ALA A 77 -2.51 -2.25 -4.40
CA ALA A 77 -1.95 -1.40 -5.42
C ALA A 77 -0.61 -1.93 -5.94
N ALA A 78 0.27 -2.39 -5.04
CA ALA A 78 1.55 -3.00 -5.41
C ALA A 78 1.38 -4.31 -6.20
N GLU A 79 0.39 -5.15 -5.83
CA GLU A 79 0.04 -6.36 -6.57
C GLU A 79 -0.43 -6.04 -8.00
N LYS A 80 -1.29 -5.03 -8.19
CA LYS A 80 -1.70 -4.57 -9.51
C LYS A 80 -0.52 -4.13 -10.36
N ILE A 81 0.37 -3.28 -9.81
CA ILE A 81 1.58 -2.84 -10.50
C ILE A 81 2.44 -4.05 -10.92
N SER A 82 2.58 -5.06 -10.05
CA SER A 82 3.35 -6.27 -10.35
C SER A 82 2.75 -7.12 -11.48
N GLN A 83 1.46 -6.99 -11.71
CA GLN A 83 0.73 -7.64 -12.81
C GLN A 83 0.70 -6.79 -14.10
N GLY A 84 1.32 -5.60 -14.07
CA GLY A 84 1.32 -4.66 -15.20
C GLY A 84 0.06 -3.79 -15.28
N ASP A 85 -0.82 -3.84 -14.29
CA ASP A 85 -1.95 -2.93 -14.15
C ASP A 85 -1.50 -1.68 -13.37
N PHE A 86 -1.29 -0.59 -14.09
CA PHE A 86 -0.87 0.70 -13.52
C PHE A 86 -2.07 1.62 -13.20
N GLU A 87 -3.30 1.14 -13.35
CA GLU A 87 -4.50 1.85 -12.92
C GLU A 87 -4.79 1.55 -11.44
N ILE A 88 -3.95 2.10 -10.59
CA ILE A 88 -4.20 2.13 -9.17
C ILE A 88 -4.97 3.42 -8.85
N GLY A 89 -6.22 3.30 -8.36
CA GLY A 89 -6.91 4.47 -7.80
C GLY A 89 -6.14 5.04 -6.62
N THR A 90 -6.56 6.20 -6.10
CA THR A 90 -6.03 6.77 -4.86
C THR A 90 -6.27 5.83 -3.68
N PRO A 91 -5.29 5.03 -3.25
CA PRO A 91 -5.54 4.00 -2.24
C PRO A 91 -5.86 4.59 -0.86
N TYR A 92 -5.34 5.78 -0.56
CA TYR A 92 -5.53 6.42 0.74
C TYR A 92 -5.20 7.92 0.65
N GLU A 93 -6.17 8.77 1.03
CA GLU A 93 -6.01 10.22 1.09
C GLU A 93 -5.94 10.66 2.56
N ALA A 94 -4.78 11.12 3.00
CA ALA A 94 -4.57 11.73 4.31
C ALA A 94 -3.31 12.60 4.32
N GLU A 95 -3.24 13.54 5.24
CA GLU A 95 -2.06 14.41 5.46
C GLU A 95 -1.08 13.78 6.48
N ASP A 96 -0.87 12.47 6.42
CA ASP A 96 0.06 11.73 7.26
C ASP A 96 1.11 10.98 6.45
N GLU A 97 2.01 10.22 7.10
CA GLU A 97 3.08 9.47 6.44
C GLU A 97 2.55 8.38 5.52
N LEU A 98 1.35 7.82 5.82
CA LEU A 98 0.70 6.82 4.96
C LEU A 98 0.09 7.48 3.71
N GLY A 99 -0.48 8.69 3.85
CA GLY A 99 -0.91 9.51 2.72
C GLY A 99 0.26 9.85 1.81
N GLY A 100 1.37 10.34 2.36
CA GLY A 100 2.59 10.60 1.59
C GLY A 100 3.14 9.36 0.87
N LEU A 101 3.05 8.18 1.49
CA LEU A 101 3.41 6.92 0.85
C LEU A 101 2.44 6.56 -0.30
N SER A 102 1.14 6.77 -0.10
CA SER A 102 0.10 6.57 -1.12
C SER A 102 0.34 7.43 -2.35
N ASP A 103 0.60 8.74 -2.16
CA ASP A 103 0.89 9.69 -3.23
C ASP A 103 2.15 9.30 -4.02
N THR A 104 3.17 8.81 -3.31
CA THR A 104 4.40 8.33 -3.93
C THR A 104 4.14 7.08 -4.81
N PHE A 105 3.31 6.15 -4.33
CA PHE A 105 2.90 4.97 -5.10
C PHE A 105 2.11 5.36 -6.34
N GLU A 106 1.14 6.28 -6.22
CA GLU A 106 0.34 6.77 -7.33
C GLU A 106 1.21 7.46 -8.37
N THR A 107 2.13 8.31 -7.92
CA THR A 107 3.10 8.98 -8.81
C THR A 107 3.95 7.95 -9.56
N ALA A 108 4.49 6.95 -8.87
CA ALA A 108 5.31 5.91 -9.50
C ALA A 108 4.52 5.08 -10.53
N ALA A 109 3.29 4.67 -10.19
CA ALA A 109 2.41 3.97 -11.12
C ALA A 109 2.05 4.83 -12.34
N GLY A 110 1.77 6.11 -12.12
CA GLY A 110 1.49 7.08 -13.18
C GLY A 110 2.65 7.26 -14.15
N VAL A 111 3.89 7.32 -13.65
CA VAL A 111 5.10 7.34 -14.49
C VAL A 111 5.23 6.06 -15.30
N LEU A 112 5.08 4.89 -14.66
CA LEU A 112 5.15 3.59 -15.37
C LEU A 112 4.05 3.48 -16.43
N LYS A 113 2.83 3.88 -16.13
CA LYS A 113 1.72 3.90 -17.10
C LYS A 113 2.06 4.74 -18.33
N LYS A 114 2.57 5.98 -18.12
CA LYS A 114 2.97 6.86 -19.22
C LYS A 114 4.03 6.23 -20.09
N VAL A 115 5.11 5.70 -19.48
CA VAL A 115 6.22 5.08 -20.20
C VAL A 115 5.76 3.86 -20.98
N VAL A 116 4.98 2.95 -20.38
CA VAL A 116 4.48 1.76 -21.06
C VAL A 116 3.55 2.12 -22.22
N SER A 117 2.64 3.07 -22.03
CA SER A 117 1.73 3.53 -23.08
C SER A 117 2.49 4.18 -24.25
N ASP A 118 3.51 4.96 -23.97
CA ASP A 118 4.37 5.59 -24.97
C ASP A 118 5.18 4.55 -25.74
N LEU A 119 5.76 3.55 -25.05
CA LEU A 119 6.45 2.44 -25.71
C LEU A 119 5.53 1.64 -26.64
N LEU A 120 4.30 1.35 -26.19
CA LEU A 120 3.32 0.67 -27.03
C LEU A 120 2.99 1.49 -28.28
N MET A 121 2.78 2.79 -28.16
CA MET A 121 2.54 3.70 -29.29
C MET A 121 3.71 3.69 -30.29
N ILE A 122 4.95 3.71 -29.80
CA ILE A 122 6.15 3.65 -30.66
C ILE A 122 6.21 2.32 -31.39
N VAL A 123 6.03 1.19 -30.68
CA VAL A 123 6.06 -0.17 -31.27
C VAL A 123 4.93 -0.35 -32.29
N GLU A 124 3.72 0.16 -32.01
CA GLU A 124 2.59 0.12 -32.93
C GLU A 124 2.89 0.91 -34.21
N SER A 125 3.49 2.10 -34.07
CA SER A 125 3.93 2.90 -35.24
C SER A 125 4.95 2.13 -36.10
N PHE A 126 5.88 1.41 -35.48
CA PHE A 126 6.84 0.57 -36.20
C PHE A 126 6.15 -0.58 -36.96
N SER A 127 5.11 -1.18 -36.36
CA SER A 127 4.37 -2.29 -36.99
C SER A 127 3.70 -1.91 -38.31
N VAL A 128 3.33 -0.64 -38.47
CA VAL A 128 2.74 -0.09 -39.70
C VAL A 128 3.77 0.60 -40.60
N GLY A 129 5.07 0.44 -40.32
CA GLY A 129 6.17 0.97 -41.13
C GLY A 129 6.47 2.46 -40.93
N ASN A 130 5.87 3.08 -39.91
CA ASN A 130 6.18 4.46 -39.54
C ASN A 130 7.37 4.51 -38.57
N PHE A 131 8.57 4.72 -39.08
CA PHE A 131 9.80 4.81 -38.30
C PHE A 131 10.18 6.25 -37.93
N ASN A 132 9.32 7.26 -38.23
CA ASN A 132 9.56 8.64 -37.84
C ASN A 132 8.76 9.03 -36.60
N VAL A 133 8.59 8.11 -35.67
CA VAL A 133 7.89 8.32 -34.41
C VAL A 133 8.86 8.72 -33.32
N ARG A 134 8.43 9.57 -32.40
CA ARG A 134 9.17 9.96 -31.20
C ARG A 134 8.30 9.83 -29.98
N SER A 135 8.92 9.73 -28.82
CA SER A 135 8.23 9.71 -27.52
C SER A 135 7.32 10.94 -27.38
N SER A 136 6.11 10.70 -26.92
CA SER A 136 5.11 11.73 -26.60
C SER A 136 5.29 12.31 -25.19
N CYS A 137 6.05 11.63 -24.32
CA CYS A 137 6.28 12.01 -22.92
C CYS A 137 7.74 11.79 -22.49
N PRO A 138 8.73 12.43 -23.14
CA PRO A 138 10.14 12.22 -22.83
C PRO A 138 10.52 12.60 -21.38
N GLU A 139 9.73 13.45 -20.73
CA GLU A 139 9.88 13.85 -19.33
C GLU A 139 9.53 12.72 -18.35
N ALA A 140 8.72 11.75 -18.75
CA ALA A 140 8.37 10.60 -17.92
C ALA A 140 9.53 9.58 -17.80
N TYR A 141 10.48 9.63 -18.71
CA TYR A 141 11.65 8.75 -18.72
C TYR A 141 12.73 9.28 -17.78
N VAL A 142 12.59 8.96 -16.48
CA VAL A 142 13.52 9.40 -15.43
C VAL A 142 14.48 8.28 -15.03
N GLY A 143 15.64 8.63 -14.48
CA GLY A 143 16.62 7.68 -13.99
C GLY A 143 17.06 6.67 -15.07
N GLN A 144 16.97 5.38 -14.77
CA GLN A 144 17.35 4.30 -15.70
C GLN A 144 16.42 4.22 -16.92
N LEU A 145 15.17 4.67 -16.81
CA LEU A 145 14.24 4.69 -17.94
C LEU A 145 14.71 5.63 -19.06
N ARG A 146 15.50 6.65 -18.73
CA ARG A 146 16.09 7.55 -19.73
C ARG A 146 16.94 6.80 -20.76
N SER A 147 17.71 5.82 -20.29
CA SER A 147 18.52 4.98 -21.17
C SER A 147 17.70 4.19 -22.19
N VAL A 148 16.47 3.79 -21.82
CA VAL A 148 15.55 3.11 -22.74
C VAL A 148 15.15 4.06 -23.87
N LEU A 149 14.76 5.29 -23.54
CA LEU A 149 14.40 6.30 -24.53
C LEU A 149 15.57 6.63 -25.47
N ASP A 150 16.78 6.79 -24.93
CA ASP A 150 17.97 7.08 -25.72
C ASP A 150 18.27 5.93 -26.70
N LYS A 151 18.14 4.67 -26.27
CA LYS A 151 18.31 3.49 -27.13
C LYS A 151 17.22 3.36 -28.19
N LEU A 152 15.99 3.70 -27.87
CA LEU A 152 14.90 3.75 -28.84
C LEU A 152 15.17 4.80 -29.92
N ASN A 153 15.57 6.00 -29.52
CA ASN A 153 15.90 7.07 -30.47
C ASN A 153 17.07 6.67 -31.38
N GLU A 154 18.12 6.02 -30.85
CA GLU A 154 19.24 5.48 -31.62
C GLU A 154 18.77 4.43 -32.64
N MET A 155 17.86 3.53 -32.23
CA MET A 155 17.28 2.52 -33.10
C MET A 155 16.49 3.13 -34.26
N VAL A 156 15.62 4.14 -33.95
CA VAL A 156 14.85 4.88 -34.96
C VAL A 156 15.77 5.48 -36.04
N VAL A 157 16.82 6.15 -35.61
CA VAL A 157 17.80 6.77 -36.56
C VAL A 157 18.42 5.72 -37.45
N LYS A 158 18.93 4.61 -36.87
CA LYS A 158 19.57 3.54 -37.66
C LYS A 158 18.62 2.89 -38.68
N ILE A 159 17.37 2.63 -38.29
CA ILE A 159 16.37 2.09 -39.23
C ILE A 159 16.09 3.08 -40.35
N SER A 160 15.91 4.37 -40.04
CA SER A 160 15.67 5.41 -41.03
C SER A 160 16.84 5.52 -42.06
N GLU A 161 18.08 5.50 -41.57
CA GLU A 161 19.27 5.52 -42.42
C GLU A 161 19.37 4.28 -43.33
N THR A 162 19.08 3.10 -42.79
CA THR A 162 19.09 1.85 -43.55
C THR A 162 18.03 1.84 -44.65
N MET A 163 16.83 2.36 -44.35
CA MET A 163 15.75 2.45 -45.33
C MET A 163 16.06 3.43 -46.47
N HIS A 164 16.73 4.56 -46.17
CA HIS A 164 17.18 5.49 -47.22
C HIS A 164 18.26 4.89 -48.12
N GLY A 165 19.19 4.14 -47.54
CA GLY A 165 20.26 3.49 -48.30
C GLY A 165 19.83 2.32 -49.20
N ILE A 166 18.61 1.81 -49.09
CA ILE A 166 18.03 0.77 -49.95
C ILE A 166 17.29 1.40 -51.15
N GLN A 167 16.98 2.69 -51.10
CA GLN A 167 16.27 3.40 -52.20
C GLN A 167 17.22 4.03 -53.21
N GLU A 168 18.53 3.99 -53.01
CA GLU A 168 19.59 4.34 -53.97
C GLU A 168 20.12 3.10 -54.67
#